data_4e85840606324fce577e663137acf28f
#
_entry.id   4e85840606324fce577e663137acf28f
#
_cell.length_a   1.000
_cell.length_b   1.000
_cell.length_c   1.000
_cell.angle_alpha   90.00
_cell.angle_beta   90.00
_cell.angle_gamma   90.00
#
_symmetry.space_group_name_H-M   'P 1'
#
loop_
_entity.id
_entity.type
_entity.pdbx_description
1 polymer ?
#
loop_
_entity_poly.entity_id
_entity_poly.type
_entity_poly.pdbx_seq_one_letter_code
_entity_poly.pdbx_strand_id
1 'polypeptide(L)'
;MRKIYIYGDNPEVITVMREGIKDLLSESVNYSESAEPVFGYAGVIHNAGELLERVQKSILPPVVLLNLQPGRNILLLQALREIREAVGIALFSPEIMYPDRIVARWFNCTLNQDTDVAEGDMGRYLFHAVRKGLMKYRRKTDCTRVGLLIPELSRRMTETVKELDYILHISLLSESLTKKERTMLSYIREGRSVEQTAALTKTGRSAVGGWYRSLCERLLLQYGREDLREQFTLSPDRQNNPFSMAGSTWRRGAIQQTEGIF
;
A
#
# COMPACT_ATOMS: atom_id res chain seq x y z
N MET A 1 -19.98 8.86 -13.48
CA MET A 1 -19.38 7.51 -13.45
C MET A 1 -17.94 7.61 -12.98
N ARG A 2 -17.54 6.87 -11.93
CA ARG A 2 -16.16 6.79 -11.43
C ARG A 2 -15.39 5.75 -12.22
N LYS A 3 -14.21 6.10 -12.71
CA LYS A 3 -13.35 5.16 -13.46
C LYS A 3 -12.65 4.19 -12.51
N ILE A 4 -12.54 2.94 -12.93
CA ILE A 4 -11.76 1.90 -12.23
C ILE A 4 -10.55 1.59 -13.11
N TYR A 5 -9.35 1.74 -12.53
CA TYR A 5 -8.09 1.33 -13.14
C TYR A 5 -7.51 0.16 -12.37
N ILE A 6 -6.92 -0.80 -13.07
CA ILE A 6 -6.11 -1.86 -12.48
C ILE A 6 -4.64 -1.54 -12.76
N TYR A 7 -3.80 -1.65 -11.73
CA TYR A 7 -2.35 -1.50 -11.85
C TYR A 7 -1.65 -2.73 -11.28
N GLY A 8 -0.74 -3.32 -12.04
CA GLY A 8 0.05 -4.48 -11.64
C GLY A 8 0.59 -5.26 -12.83
N ASP A 9 1.46 -6.22 -12.52
CA ASP A 9 2.16 -7.02 -13.52
C ASP A 9 1.80 -8.52 -13.47
N ASN A 10 1.07 -8.97 -12.42
CA ASN A 10 0.66 -10.36 -12.32
C ASN A 10 -0.64 -10.60 -13.13
N PRO A 11 -0.57 -11.36 -14.25
CA PRO A 11 -1.71 -11.57 -15.14
C PRO A 11 -2.85 -12.36 -14.49
N GLU A 12 -2.57 -13.28 -13.57
CA GLU A 12 -3.58 -14.06 -12.87
C GLU A 12 -4.42 -13.17 -11.96
N VAL A 13 -3.76 -12.36 -11.13
CA VAL A 13 -4.44 -11.42 -10.23
C VAL A 13 -5.22 -10.36 -11.03
N ILE A 14 -4.65 -9.85 -12.13
CA ILE A 14 -5.34 -8.91 -13.03
C ILE A 14 -6.60 -9.54 -13.62
N THR A 15 -6.55 -10.82 -13.97
CA THR A 15 -7.71 -11.54 -14.50
C THR A 15 -8.81 -11.63 -13.46
N VAL A 16 -8.50 -12.05 -12.23
CA VAL A 16 -9.46 -12.12 -11.13
C VAL A 16 -10.09 -10.76 -10.85
N MET A 17 -9.28 -9.71 -10.76
CA MET A 17 -9.77 -8.34 -10.58
C MET A 17 -10.73 -7.90 -11.70
N ARG A 18 -10.39 -8.24 -12.94
CA ARG A 18 -11.20 -7.89 -14.12
C ARG A 18 -12.54 -8.61 -14.15
N GLU A 19 -12.55 -9.89 -13.78
CA GLU A 19 -13.79 -10.68 -13.70
C GLU A 19 -14.69 -10.12 -12.60
N GLY A 20 -14.19 -9.89 -11.39
CA GLY A 20 -14.97 -9.27 -10.33
C GLY A 20 -15.54 -7.88 -10.68
N ILE A 21 -14.79 -7.08 -11.47
CA ILE A 21 -15.35 -5.81 -12.00
C ILE A 21 -16.46 -6.04 -13.00
N LYS A 22 -16.33 -7.02 -13.90
CA LYS A 22 -17.39 -7.34 -14.87
C LYS A 22 -18.68 -7.78 -14.18
N ASP A 23 -18.56 -8.61 -13.18
CA ASP A 23 -19.69 -9.09 -12.37
C ASP A 23 -20.40 -7.92 -11.70
N LEU A 24 -19.63 -7.03 -11.02
CA LEU A 24 -20.17 -5.81 -10.45
C LEU A 24 -20.91 -4.93 -11.47
N LEU A 25 -20.34 -4.75 -12.66
CA LEU A 25 -20.95 -3.89 -13.68
C LEU A 25 -22.20 -4.53 -14.29
N SER A 26 -22.28 -5.86 -14.37
CA SER A 26 -23.47 -6.58 -14.82
C SER A 26 -24.61 -6.52 -13.81
N GLU A 27 -24.30 -6.58 -12.51
CA GLU A 27 -25.28 -6.48 -11.43
C GLU A 27 -25.83 -5.06 -11.26
N SER A 28 -24.97 -4.04 -11.44
CA SER A 28 -25.36 -2.63 -11.25
C SER A 28 -26.41 -2.14 -12.25
N VAL A 29 -26.62 -2.84 -13.37
CA VAL A 29 -27.71 -2.56 -14.32
C VAL A 29 -29.09 -2.81 -13.71
N ASN A 30 -29.20 -3.67 -12.67
CA ASN A 30 -30.45 -4.04 -12.05
C ASN A 30 -30.84 -3.18 -10.82
N TYR A 31 -29.94 -2.30 -10.32
CA TYR A 31 -30.14 -1.48 -9.13
C TYR A 31 -30.20 0.03 -9.45
N SER A 32 -31.20 0.45 -10.21
CA SER A 32 -31.33 1.85 -10.65
C SER A 32 -31.92 2.81 -9.60
N GLU A 33 -32.20 2.39 -8.39
CA GLU A 33 -32.88 3.23 -7.38
C GLU A 33 -31.99 3.67 -6.18
N SER A 34 -30.75 3.19 -6.04
CA SER A 34 -29.89 3.60 -4.97
C SER A 34 -28.89 4.66 -5.42
N ALA A 35 -28.62 5.66 -4.58
CA ALA A 35 -27.64 6.72 -4.83
C ALA A 35 -26.17 6.22 -4.78
N GLU A 36 -25.92 4.98 -5.20
CA GLU A 36 -24.60 4.37 -5.22
C GLU A 36 -23.75 4.90 -6.38
N PRO A 37 -22.44 5.05 -6.18
CA PRO A 37 -21.57 5.55 -7.22
C PRO A 37 -21.51 4.59 -8.41
N VAL A 38 -21.94 5.05 -9.58
CA VAL A 38 -21.83 4.27 -10.83
C VAL A 38 -20.35 4.17 -11.22
N PHE A 39 -19.86 2.95 -11.32
CA PHE A 39 -18.50 2.63 -11.73
C PHE A 39 -18.39 2.34 -13.24
N GLY A 40 -17.21 2.56 -13.81
CA GLY A 40 -16.88 2.18 -15.17
C GLY A 40 -15.44 1.70 -15.27
N TYR A 41 -15.25 0.51 -15.81
CA TYR A 41 -13.92 -0.04 -16.05
C TYR A 41 -13.18 0.77 -17.12
N ALA A 42 -11.95 1.16 -16.82
CA ALA A 42 -11.14 2.03 -17.69
C ALA A 42 -9.84 1.36 -18.20
N GLY A 43 -9.55 0.15 -17.73
CA GLY A 43 -8.44 -0.67 -18.26
C GLY A 43 -7.35 -1.02 -17.25
N VAL A 44 -6.38 -1.80 -17.74
CA VAL A 44 -5.16 -2.17 -17.02
C VAL A 44 -4.06 -1.19 -17.39
N ILE A 45 -3.23 -0.83 -16.42
CA ILE A 45 -2.08 0.05 -16.57
C ILE A 45 -0.88 -0.62 -15.93
N HIS A 46 0.24 -0.67 -16.65
CA HIS A 46 1.50 -1.26 -16.18
C HIS A 46 2.56 -0.20 -15.85
N ASN A 47 2.32 1.05 -16.24
CA ASN A 47 3.25 2.14 -16.01
C ASN A 47 2.71 3.11 -14.96
N ALA A 48 3.51 3.39 -13.91
CA ALA A 48 3.10 4.26 -12.82
C ALA A 48 2.86 5.71 -13.27
N GLY A 49 3.68 6.23 -14.19
CA GLY A 49 3.51 7.58 -14.74
C GLY A 49 2.18 7.72 -15.49
N GLU A 50 1.83 6.74 -16.32
CA GLU A 50 0.53 6.69 -17.00
C GLU A 50 -0.63 6.61 -16.00
N LEU A 51 -0.48 5.80 -14.94
CA LEU A 51 -1.48 5.72 -13.88
C LEU A 51 -1.74 7.08 -13.25
N LEU A 52 -0.68 7.78 -12.84
CA LEU A 52 -0.79 9.09 -12.22
C LEU A 52 -1.45 10.11 -13.14
N GLU A 53 -1.06 10.12 -14.42
CA GLU A 53 -1.64 11.01 -15.42
C GLU A 53 -3.15 10.76 -15.61
N ARG A 54 -3.56 9.50 -15.70
CA ARG A 54 -4.98 9.13 -15.84
C ARG A 54 -5.79 9.46 -14.59
N VAL A 55 -5.22 9.27 -13.40
CA VAL A 55 -5.84 9.65 -12.13
C VAL A 55 -6.03 11.17 -12.07
N GLN A 56 -5.02 11.94 -12.46
CA GLN A 56 -5.07 13.40 -12.48
C GLN A 56 -6.14 13.93 -13.44
N LYS A 57 -6.21 13.38 -14.66
CA LYS A 57 -7.16 13.80 -15.72
C LYS A 57 -8.60 13.31 -15.49
N SER A 58 -8.84 12.45 -14.52
CA SER A 58 -10.19 11.93 -14.26
C SER A 58 -11.11 13.01 -13.71
N ILE A 59 -12.32 13.19 -14.26
CA ILE A 59 -13.29 14.20 -13.80
C ILE A 59 -13.69 13.92 -12.35
N LEU A 60 -14.14 12.69 -12.06
CA LEU A 60 -14.41 12.24 -10.69
C LEU A 60 -13.21 11.48 -10.12
N PRO A 61 -12.98 11.54 -8.79
CA PRO A 61 -11.93 10.73 -8.17
C PRO A 61 -12.10 9.26 -8.55
N PRO A 62 -11.12 8.64 -9.23
CA PRO A 62 -11.23 7.26 -9.67
C PRO A 62 -10.98 6.28 -8.52
N VAL A 63 -11.18 5.00 -8.78
CA VAL A 63 -10.69 3.90 -7.94
C VAL A 63 -9.53 3.24 -8.66
N VAL A 64 -8.46 2.98 -7.93
CA VAL A 64 -7.28 2.26 -8.42
C VAL A 64 -7.15 0.94 -7.64
N LEU A 65 -7.22 -0.16 -8.35
CA LEU A 65 -6.93 -1.49 -7.83
C LEU A 65 -5.46 -1.77 -8.07
N LEU A 66 -4.70 -1.90 -6.99
CA LEU A 66 -3.25 -2.09 -7.05
C LEU A 66 -2.88 -3.52 -6.65
N ASN A 67 -2.24 -4.26 -7.56
CA ASN A 67 -1.60 -5.52 -7.24
C ASN A 67 -0.14 -5.27 -6.84
N LEU A 68 0.09 -4.97 -5.57
CA LEU A 68 1.42 -4.69 -5.04
C LEU A 68 1.46 -4.83 -3.51
N GLN A 69 2.67 -4.96 -2.96
CA GLN A 69 2.92 -4.92 -1.53
C GLN A 69 3.01 -3.45 -1.06
N PRO A 70 2.10 -2.97 -0.20
CA PRO A 70 2.09 -1.58 0.25
C PRO A 70 3.39 -1.13 0.90
N GLY A 71 3.98 -1.97 1.75
CA GLY A 71 5.21 -1.67 2.49
C GLY A 71 6.43 -1.43 1.61
N ARG A 72 6.40 -1.91 0.36
CA ARG A 72 7.47 -1.70 -0.63
C ARG A 72 7.15 -0.63 -1.67
N ASN A 73 5.93 -0.07 -1.65
CA ASN A 73 5.45 0.84 -2.70
C ASN A 73 4.93 2.17 -2.13
N ILE A 74 5.54 2.64 -1.05
CA ILE A 74 5.15 3.88 -0.36
C ILE A 74 5.23 5.09 -1.31
N LEU A 75 6.24 5.14 -2.19
CA LEU A 75 6.40 6.23 -3.16
C LEU A 75 5.19 6.36 -4.09
N LEU A 76 4.69 5.24 -4.62
CA LEU A 76 3.52 5.25 -5.50
C LEU A 76 2.24 5.66 -4.74
N LEU A 77 2.05 5.12 -3.54
CA LEU A 77 0.88 5.45 -2.71
C LEU A 77 0.88 6.93 -2.32
N GLN A 78 2.04 7.47 -1.97
CA GLN A 78 2.22 8.88 -1.69
C GLN A 78 1.90 9.74 -2.92
N ALA A 79 2.47 9.40 -4.08
CA ALA A 79 2.22 10.12 -5.32
C ALA A 79 0.73 10.14 -5.70
N LEU A 80 0.03 9.01 -5.56
CA LEU A 80 -1.41 8.93 -5.81
C LEU A 80 -2.19 9.88 -4.90
N ARG A 81 -1.86 9.95 -3.61
CA ARG A 81 -2.51 10.84 -2.64
C ARG A 81 -2.19 12.31 -2.87
N GLU A 82 -0.97 12.63 -3.28
CA GLU A 82 -0.58 14.01 -3.57
C GLU A 82 -1.22 14.53 -4.86
N ILE A 83 -1.36 13.69 -5.89
CA ILE A 83 -2.04 14.06 -7.14
C ILE A 83 -3.54 14.21 -6.93
N ARG A 84 -4.15 13.32 -6.16
CA ARG A 84 -5.58 13.36 -5.89
C ARG A 84 -5.93 12.71 -4.56
N GLU A 85 -6.12 13.54 -3.54
CA GLU A 85 -6.42 13.09 -2.16
C GLU A 85 -7.59 12.10 -2.10
N ALA A 86 -8.66 12.36 -2.85
CA ALA A 86 -9.89 11.58 -2.82
C ALA A 86 -9.86 10.32 -3.73
N VAL A 87 -8.69 9.91 -4.26
CA VAL A 87 -8.59 8.65 -5.02
C VAL A 87 -8.95 7.45 -4.13
N GLY A 88 -9.81 6.56 -4.61
CA GLY A 88 -10.04 5.27 -3.96
C GLY A 88 -8.86 4.34 -4.24
N ILE A 89 -8.21 3.81 -3.20
CA ILE A 89 -7.10 2.87 -3.37
C ILE A 89 -7.49 1.55 -2.73
N ALA A 90 -7.55 0.51 -3.54
CA ALA A 90 -7.78 -0.86 -3.11
C ALA A 90 -6.55 -1.72 -3.45
N LEU A 91 -6.07 -2.46 -2.47
CA LEU A 91 -4.82 -3.21 -2.53
C LEU A 91 -5.12 -4.71 -2.57
N PHE A 92 -4.67 -5.35 -3.64
CA PHE A 92 -4.67 -6.80 -3.79
C PHE A 92 -3.25 -7.30 -3.66
N SER A 93 -2.95 -7.95 -2.56
CA SER A 93 -1.69 -8.65 -2.37
C SER A 93 -1.98 -10.07 -1.90
N PRO A 94 -1.33 -11.10 -2.49
CA PRO A 94 -1.49 -12.47 -2.02
C PRO A 94 -0.94 -12.66 -0.61
N GLU A 95 -0.02 -11.80 -0.22
CA GLU A 95 0.63 -11.83 1.08
C GLU A 95 0.65 -10.43 1.68
N ILE A 96 -0.09 -10.24 2.77
CA ILE A 96 -0.12 -8.98 3.51
C ILE A 96 0.65 -9.19 4.81
N MET A 97 1.77 -8.49 4.93
CA MET A 97 2.58 -8.46 6.15
C MET A 97 2.07 -7.39 7.12
N TYR A 98 2.53 -7.46 8.37
CA TYR A 98 2.14 -6.46 9.38
C TYR A 98 2.49 -5.01 8.95
N PRO A 99 3.69 -4.72 8.39
CA PRO A 99 4.00 -3.39 7.83
C PRO A 99 3.01 -2.94 6.75
N ASP A 100 2.54 -3.85 5.90
CA ASP A 100 1.59 -3.52 4.84
C ASP A 100 0.27 -2.96 5.39
N ARG A 101 -0.21 -3.51 6.52
CA ARG A 101 -1.42 -3.03 7.20
C ARG A 101 -1.23 -1.61 7.74
N ILE A 102 -0.06 -1.30 8.29
CA ILE A 102 0.26 0.05 8.79
C ILE A 102 0.29 1.04 7.63
N VAL A 103 0.97 0.69 6.53
CA VAL A 103 1.06 1.52 5.33
C VAL A 103 -0.32 1.73 4.69
N ALA A 104 -1.10 0.67 4.52
CA ALA A 104 -2.44 0.77 3.95
C ALA A 104 -3.37 1.67 4.79
N ARG A 105 -3.30 1.55 6.12
CA ARG A 105 -4.05 2.41 7.05
C ARG A 105 -3.60 3.87 6.93
N TRP A 106 -2.30 4.11 6.85
CA TRP A 106 -1.74 5.45 6.70
C TRP A 106 -2.25 6.16 5.46
N PHE A 107 -2.26 5.46 4.32
CA PHE A 107 -2.73 5.99 3.05
C PHE A 107 -4.24 5.83 2.81
N ASN A 108 -5.03 5.46 3.83
CA ASN A 108 -6.47 5.20 3.70
C ASN A 108 -6.79 4.21 2.55
N CYS A 109 -5.98 3.18 2.39
CA CYS A 109 -6.22 2.14 1.41
C CYS A 109 -7.14 1.05 1.99
N THR A 110 -7.86 0.35 1.12
CA THR A 110 -8.62 -0.86 1.48
C THR A 110 -7.77 -2.08 1.14
N LEU A 111 -7.61 -3.00 2.08
CA LEU A 111 -6.94 -4.27 1.86
C LEU A 111 -7.99 -5.35 1.57
N ASN A 112 -7.65 -6.32 0.72
CA ASN A 112 -8.53 -7.46 0.43
C ASN A 112 -8.86 -8.33 1.66
N GLN A 113 -8.03 -8.28 2.70
CA GLN A 113 -8.26 -9.00 3.97
C GLN A 113 -9.08 -8.20 5.02
N ASP A 114 -9.21 -6.88 4.86
CA ASP A 114 -9.94 -6.02 5.81
C ASP A 114 -11.47 -6.11 5.66
N THR A 115 -11.90 -6.70 4.58
CA THR A 115 -13.30 -6.96 4.32
C THR A 115 -13.51 -8.43 4.57
N ASP A 116 -14.45 -8.79 5.48
CA ASP A 116 -15.08 -10.13 5.53
C ASP A 116 -15.85 -10.37 4.21
N VAL A 117 -15.30 -9.88 3.11
CA VAL A 117 -15.84 -10.05 1.78
C VAL A 117 -15.59 -11.50 1.44
N ALA A 118 -16.59 -12.31 1.66
CA ALA A 118 -16.68 -13.62 1.05
C ALA A 118 -16.27 -13.46 -0.41
N GLU A 119 -15.44 -14.37 -0.91
CA GLU A 119 -15.01 -14.41 -2.29
C GLU A 119 -16.19 -14.03 -3.19
N GLY A 120 -16.13 -12.85 -3.83
CA GLY A 120 -17.13 -12.41 -4.78
C GLY A 120 -17.69 -11.00 -4.66
N ASP A 121 -17.60 -10.31 -3.50
CA ASP A 121 -18.23 -8.98 -3.39
C ASP A 121 -17.27 -7.83 -3.75
N MET A 122 -16.86 -7.78 -5.01
CA MET A 122 -16.03 -6.69 -5.54
C MET A 122 -16.73 -5.32 -5.39
N GLY A 123 -18.07 -5.29 -5.41
CA GLY A 123 -18.84 -4.06 -5.25
C GLY A 123 -18.62 -3.41 -3.90
N ARG A 124 -18.75 -4.16 -2.83
CA ARG A 124 -18.45 -3.68 -1.47
C ARG A 124 -17.01 -3.24 -1.34
N TYR A 125 -16.08 -3.99 -1.90
CA TYR A 125 -14.67 -3.66 -1.84
C TYR A 125 -14.36 -2.30 -2.50
N LEU A 126 -14.88 -2.07 -3.70
CA LEU A 126 -14.74 -0.79 -4.40
C LEU A 126 -15.44 0.34 -3.66
N PHE A 127 -16.63 0.09 -3.13
CA PHE A 127 -17.36 1.07 -2.32
C PHE A 127 -16.56 1.50 -1.08
N HIS A 128 -15.95 0.54 -0.37
CA HIS A 128 -15.07 0.83 0.76
C HIS A 128 -13.86 1.65 0.35
N ALA A 129 -13.24 1.35 -0.82
CA ALA A 129 -12.12 2.12 -1.34
C ALA A 129 -12.50 3.58 -1.63
N VAL A 130 -13.68 3.82 -2.21
CA VAL A 130 -14.23 5.17 -2.42
C VAL A 130 -14.45 5.88 -1.08
N ARG A 131 -15.09 5.22 -0.13
CA ARG A 131 -15.36 5.80 1.20
C ARG A 131 -14.07 6.17 1.92
N LYS A 132 -13.07 5.29 1.92
CA LYS A 132 -11.75 5.58 2.50
C LYS A 132 -11.04 6.72 1.76
N GLY A 133 -11.16 6.80 0.43
CA GLY A 133 -10.61 7.90 -0.36
C GLY A 133 -11.24 9.26 -0.05
N LEU A 134 -12.50 9.28 0.39
CA LEU A 134 -13.18 10.51 0.82
C LEU A 134 -12.83 10.92 2.25
N MET A 135 -12.25 10.03 3.06
CA MET A 135 -11.74 10.39 4.38
C MET A 135 -10.50 11.29 4.22
N LYS A 136 -10.42 12.36 5.00
CA LYS A 136 -9.26 13.25 4.97
C LYS A 136 -7.99 12.46 5.27
N TYR A 137 -7.07 12.50 4.34
CA TYR A 137 -5.72 12.00 4.53
C TYR A 137 -5.07 12.79 5.68
N ARG A 138 -4.54 12.11 6.69
CA ARG A 138 -4.12 12.71 7.96
C ARG A 138 -2.95 13.70 7.85
N ARG A 139 -2.24 13.72 6.74
CA ARG A 139 -1.14 14.66 6.53
C ARG A 139 -1.71 16.02 6.15
N LYS A 140 -1.60 17.01 7.03
CA LYS A 140 -1.64 18.42 6.68
C LYS A 140 -0.40 18.74 5.83
N THR A 141 -0.41 18.35 4.58
CA THR A 141 0.52 18.93 3.61
C THR A 141 -0.22 20.08 2.95
N ASP A 142 0.30 21.29 3.13
CA ASP A 142 -0.07 22.45 2.33
C ASP A 142 0.38 22.24 0.86
N CYS A 143 -0.08 21.14 0.26
CA CYS A 143 0.19 20.81 -1.13
C CYS A 143 -0.85 21.47 -2.03
N THR A 144 -0.77 22.79 -2.14
CA THR A 144 -1.52 23.57 -3.14
C THR A 144 -0.85 23.54 -4.53
N ARG A 145 0.22 22.78 -4.73
CA ARG A 145 0.95 22.72 -6.01
C ARG A 145 1.04 21.30 -6.56
N VAL A 146 0.21 21.04 -7.54
CA VAL A 146 0.35 19.94 -8.49
C VAL A 146 1.62 20.18 -9.29
N GLY A 147 2.65 19.34 -9.13
CA GLY A 147 3.90 19.48 -9.87
C GLY A 147 5.14 19.11 -9.08
N LEU A 148 5.01 18.23 -8.06
CA LEU A 148 6.17 17.75 -7.32
C LEU A 148 7.12 16.99 -8.26
N LEU A 149 8.35 17.44 -8.32
CA LEU A 149 9.41 16.73 -9.04
C LEU A 149 9.68 15.38 -8.36
N ILE A 150 9.94 14.34 -9.14
CA ILE A 150 10.26 12.99 -8.62
C ILE A 150 11.34 13.01 -7.53
N PRO A 151 12.43 13.83 -7.60
CA PRO A 151 13.40 13.93 -6.52
C PRO A 151 12.83 14.43 -5.20
N GLU A 152 11.86 15.35 -5.22
CA GLU A 152 11.20 15.85 -4.03
C GLU A 152 10.25 14.81 -3.42
N LEU A 153 9.50 14.10 -4.26
CA LEU A 153 8.70 12.95 -3.84
C LEU A 153 9.57 11.87 -3.19
N SER A 154 10.74 11.57 -3.76
CA SER A 154 11.67 10.57 -3.21
C SER A 154 12.24 11.01 -1.86
N ARG A 155 12.58 12.29 -1.68
CA ARG A 155 13.02 12.81 -0.38
C ARG A 155 11.91 12.69 0.68
N ARG A 156 10.69 13.11 0.34
CA ARG A 156 9.53 13.00 1.23
C ARG A 156 9.18 11.55 1.53
N MET A 157 9.31 10.66 0.55
CA MET A 157 9.12 9.23 0.76
C MET A 157 10.05 8.70 1.85
N THR A 158 11.32 9.09 1.84
CA THR A 158 12.29 8.68 2.86
C THR A 158 11.86 9.13 4.26
N GLU A 159 11.36 10.35 4.41
CA GLU A 159 10.82 10.87 5.67
C GLU A 159 9.56 10.09 6.08
N THR A 160 8.65 9.86 5.13
CA THR A 160 7.42 9.09 5.35
C THR A 160 7.71 7.65 5.76
N VAL A 161 8.71 7.00 5.16
CA VAL A 161 9.12 5.63 5.54
C VAL A 161 9.63 5.59 6.97
N LYS A 162 10.46 6.55 7.38
CA LYS A 162 10.94 6.64 8.76
C LYS A 162 9.82 6.84 9.77
N GLU A 163 8.86 7.71 9.45
CA GLU A 163 7.70 7.96 10.28
C GLU A 163 6.81 6.70 10.40
N LEU A 164 6.58 6.02 9.28
CA LEU A 164 5.82 4.77 9.25
C LEU A 164 6.54 3.64 9.99
N ASP A 165 7.87 3.55 9.91
CA ASP A 165 8.64 2.57 10.69
C ASP A 165 8.55 2.84 12.19
N TYR A 166 8.53 4.11 12.60
CA TYR A 166 8.29 4.49 13.99
C TYR A 166 6.88 4.09 14.44
N ILE A 167 5.84 4.38 13.63
CA ILE A 167 4.46 3.98 13.92
C ILE A 167 4.33 2.46 14.00
N LEU A 168 4.96 1.74 13.07
CA LEU A 168 5.04 0.29 13.07
C LEU A 168 5.64 -0.22 14.38
N HIS A 169 6.76 0.36 14.82
CA HIS A 169 7.39 -0.02 16.09
C HIS A 169 6.46 0.19 17.29
N ILE A 170 5.83 1.35 17.41
CA ILE A 170 4.87 1.63 18.48
C ILE A 170 3.67 0.68 18.42
N SER A 171 3.15 0.41 17.22
CA SER A 171 2.04 -0.53 17.04
C SER A 171 2.41 -1.94 17.50
N LEU A 172 3.60 -2.42 17.14
CA LEU A 172 4.10 -3.72 17.58
C LEU A 172 4.30 -3.79 19.11
N LEU A 173 4.76 -2.71 19.74
CA LEU A 173 4.90 -2.64 21.19
C LEU A 173 3.55 -2.58 21.92
N SER A 174 2.51 -2.07 21.27
CA SER A 174 1.15 -2.00 21.83
C SER A 174 0.41 -3.35 21.80
N GLU A 175 0.90 -4.31 21.02
CA GLU A 175 0.39 -5.67 21.04
C GLU A 175 0.63 -6.34 22.40
N SER A 176 -0.24 -7.29 22.77
CA SER A 176 -0.16 -8.01 24.06
C SER A 176 1.02 -9.00 24.09
N LEU A 177 2.23 -8.46 23.88
CA LEU A 177 3.47 -9.24 23.86
C LEU A 177 4.03 -9.49 25.27
N THR A 178 4.51 -10.69 25.51
CA THR A 178 5.27 -11.03 26.70
C THR A 178 6.61 -10.30 26.72
N LYS A 179 7.26 -10.20 27.89
CA LYS A 179 8.61 -9.61 28.01
C LYS A 179 9.62 -10.28 27.07
N LYS A 180 9.55 -11.62 26.94
CA LYS A 180 10.43 -12.38 26.04
C LYS A 180 10.18 -12.00 24.56
N GLU A 181 8.93 -11.94 24.14
CA GLU A 181 8.56 -11.58 22.76
C GLU A 181 8.99 -10.15 22.41
N ARG A 182 8.85 -9.19 23.32
CA ARG A 182 9.37 -7.83 23.14
C ARG A 182 10.89 -7.80 22.95
N THR A 183 11.61 -8.60 23.74
CA THR A 183 13.07 -8.73 23.59
C THR A 183 13.41 -9.35 22.22
N MET A 184 12.67 -10.38 21.79
CA MET A 184 12.86 -10.98 20.46
C MET A 184 12.57 -9.98 19.34
N LEU A 185 11.49 -9.23 19.45
CA LEU A 185 11.15 -8.18 18.50
C LEU A 185 12.28 -7.16 18.34
N SER A 186 12.87 -6.71 19.46
CA SER A 186 14.02 -5.78 19.41
C SER A 186 15.19 -6.39 18.64
N TYR A 187 15.58 -7.62 18.92
CA TYR A 187 16.69 -8.29 18.25
C TYR A 187 16.43 -8.52 16.75
N ILE A 188 15.19 -8.88 16.35
CA ILE A 188 14.81 -9.00 14.95
C ILE A 188 14.96 -7.64 14.23
N ARG A 189 14.45 -6.57 14.84
CA ARG A 189 14.55 -5.21 14.26
C ARG A 189 16.00 -4.74 14.14
N GLU A 190 16.87 -5.14 15.05
CA GLU A 190 18.32 -4.92 14.97
C GLU A 190 19.01 -5.78 13.90
N GLY A 191 18.31 -6.72 13.29
CA GLY A 191 18.83 -7.64 12.26
C GLY A 191 19.66 -8.77 12.84
N ARG A 192 19.47 -9.13 14.12
CA ARG A 192 20.20 -10.23 14.74
C ARG A 192 19.64 -11.59 14.30
N SER A 193 20.54 -12.53 14.04
CA SER A 193 20.17 -13.91 13.75
C SER A 193 19.70 -14.66 15.00
N VAL A 194 19.08 -15.84 14.78
CA VAL A 194 18.70 -16.73 15.89
C VAL A 194 19.93 -17.13 16.74
N GLU A 195 21.08 -17.37 16.09
CA GLU A 195 22.34 -17.72 16.74
C GLU A 195 22.86 -16.57 17.62
N GLN A 196 22.88 -15.36 17.08
CA GLN A 196 23.31 -14.16 17.82
C GLN A 196 22.40 -13.90 19.02
N THR A 197 21.08 -14.05 18.81
CA THR A 197 20.09 -13.90 19.88
C THR A 197 20.26 -14.96 20.96
N ALA A 198 20.52 -16.22 20.59
CA ALA A 198 20.78 -17.32 21.52
C ALA A 198 22.02 -17.06 22.39
N ALA A 199 23.09 -16.56 21.78
CA ALA A 199 24.30 -16.18 22.47
C ALA A 199 24.05 -15.04 23.47
N LEU A 200 23.35 -13.98 23.07
CA LEU A 200 23.04 -12.82 23.93
C LEU A 200 22.13 -13.17 25.10
N THR A 201 21.16 -14.03 24.88
CA THR A 201 20.19 -14.44 25.91
C THR A 201 20.67 -15.61 26.74
N LYS A 202 21.85 -16.16 26.44
CA LYS A 202 22.40 -17.39 27.04
C LYS A 202 21.39 -18.55 27.02
N THR A 203 20.69 -18.69 25.92
CA THR A 203 19.58 -19.64 25.72
C THR A 203 19.88 -20.54 24.54
N GLY A 204 19.40 -21.76 24.56
CA GLY A 204 19.59 -22.68 23.44
C GLY A 204 18.88 -22.16 22.12
N ARG A 205 19.55 -22.38 20.97
CA ARG A 205 19.05 -21.98 19.65
C ARG A 205 17.61 -22.44 19.39
N SER A 206 17.27 -23.68 19.78
CA SER A 206 15.92 -24.23 19.61
C SER A 206 14.87 -23.45 20.39
N ALA A 207 15.17 -23.02 21.62
CA ALA A 207 14.25 -22.22 22.42
C ALA A 207 14.04 -20.83 21.82
N VAL A 208 15.09 -20.19 21.31
CA VAL A 208 14.99 -18.89 20.62
C VAL A 208 14.16 -19.03 19.34
N GLY A 209 14.37 -20.09 18.56
CA GLY A 209 13.56 -20.40 17.38
C GLY A 209 12.07 -20.58 17.75
N GLY A 210 11.77 -21.25 18.87
CA GLY A 210 10.41 -21.35 19.40
C GLY A 210 9.79 -20.00 19.76
N TRP A 211 10.56 -19.10 20.37
CA TRP A 211 10.07 -17.75 20.70
C TRP A 211 9.80 -16.90 19.45
N TYR A 212 10.65 -17.00 18.43
CA TYR A 212 10.42 -16.32 17.16
C TYR A 212 9.16 -16.83 16.47
N ARG A 213 8.95 -18.16 16.47
CA ARG A 213 7.74 -18.76 15.93
C ARG A 213 6.49 -18.26 16.66
N SER A 214 6.49 -18.31 18.00
CA SER A 214 5.38 -17.81 18.82
C SER A 214 5.07 -16.34 18.55
N LEU A 215 6.10 -15.50 18.38
CA LEU A 215 5.93 -14.09 18.04
C LEU A 215 5.26 -13.93 16.65
N CYS A 216 5.72 -14.68 15.65
CA CYS A 216 5.15 -14.64 14.31
C CYS A 216 3.70 -15.13 14.31
N GLU A 217 3.38 -16.24 14.98
CA GLU A 217 2.03 -16.76 15.12
C GLU A 217 1.08 -15.74 15.76
N ARG A 218 1.52 -15.10 16.85
CA ARG A 218 0.74 -14.08 17.55
C ARG A 218 0.45 -12.87 16.68
N LEU A 219 1.39 -12.46 15.85
CA LEU A 219 1.26 -11.31 14.95
C LEU A 219 0.71 -11.69 13.57
N LEU A 220 0.28 -12.94 13.38
CA LEU A 220 -0.21 -13.50 12.11
C LEU A 220 0.81 -13.32 10.97
N LEU A 221 2.09 -13.55 11.27
CA LEU A 221 3.21 -13.44 10.36
C LEU A 221 3.74 -14.81 9.95
N GLN A 222 4.40 -14.87 8.81
CA GLN A 222 4.97 -16.12 8.32
C GLN A 222 6.34 -16.38 8.97
N TYR A 223 6.46 -17.47 9.72
CA TYR A 223 7.71 -17.96 10.22
C TYR A 223 8.44 -18.82 9.17
N GLY A 224 9.75 -18.66 9.05
CA GLY A 224 10.57 -19.45 8.13
C GLY A 224 10.98 -18.73 6.83
N ARG A 225 10.55 -17.51 6.60
CA ARG A 225 11.11 -16.67 5.54
C ARG A 225 12.51 -16.22 5.90
N GLU A 226 13.38 -16.15 4.88
CA GLU A 226 14.80 -15.82 5.05
C GLU A 226 15.03 -14.46 5.71
N ASP A 227 14.13 -13.50 5.55
CA ASP A 227 14.27 -12.16 6.14
C ASP A 227 13.10 -11.80 7.07
N LEU A 228 13.17 -12.31 8.31
CA LEU A 228 12.21 -11.93 9.36
C LEU A 228 12.21 -10.42 9.63
N ARG A 229 13.34 -9.74 9.43
CA ARG A 229 13.44 -8.29 9.67
C ARG A 229 12.50 -7.50 8.77
N GLU A 230 12.28 -7.96 7.54
CA GLU A 230 11.35 -7.32 6.61
C GLU A 230 9.91 -7.28 7.11
N GLN A 231 9.53 -8.26 7.93
CA GLN A 231 8.18 -8.34 8.49
C GLN A 231 7.97 -7.38 9.68
N PHE A 232 9.04 -6.77 10.17
CA PHE A 232 9.01 -5.92 11.36
C PHE A 232 9.59 -4.52 11.15
N THR A 233 10.10 -4.21 9.96
CA THR A 233 10.73 -2.92 9.67
C THR A 233 10.31 -2.39 8.31
N LEU A 234 10.24 -1.07 8.21
CA LEU A 234 10.17 -0.36 6.92
C LEU A 234 11.50 0.34 6.69
N SER A 235 12.07 0.22 5.49
CA SER A 235 13.33 0.85 5.13
C SER A 235 13.24 1.59 3.80
N PRO A 236 13.81 2.80 3.68
CA PRO A 236 13.89 3.52 2.40
C PRO A 236 14.60 2.73 1.30
N ASP A 237 15.65 1.97 1.66
CA ASP A 237 16.46 1.20 0.71
C ASP A 237 15.70 0.01 0.08
N ARG A 238 14.57 -0.36 0.67
CA ARG A 238 13.72 -1.46 0.21
C ARG A 238 12.49 -0.99 -0.55
N GLN A 239 12.38 0.30 -0.79
CA GLN A 239 11.26 0.84 -1.54
C GLN A 239 11.45 0.64 -3.05
N ASN A 240 10.40 0.18 -3.70
CA ASN A 240 10.36 0.14 -5.15
C ASN A 240 10.30 1.58 -5.69
N ASN A 241 11.09 1.85 -6.72
CA ASN A 241 10.96 3.08 -7.47
C ASN A 241 10.17 2.83 -8.76
N PRO A 242 8.84 3.03 -8.74
CA PRO A 242 7.98 2.73 -9.88
C PRO A 242 8.23 3.69 -11.07
N PHE A 243 9.03 4.73 -10.86
CA PHE A 243 9.36 5.75 -11.87
C PHE A 243 10.74 5.55 -12.50
N SER A 244 11.53 4.57 -12.05
CA SER A 244 12.89 4.34 -12.57
C SER A 244 12.90 3.90 -14.04
N MET A 245 11.85 3.22 -14.49
CA MET A 245 11.68 2.73 -15.87
C MET A 245 10.90 3.70 -16.75
N ALA A 246 10.28 4.73 -16.21
CA ALA A 246 9.56 5.75 -16.96
C ALA A 246 10.57 6.69 -17.67
N GLY A 247 11.10 6.23 -18.80
CA GLY A 247 11.86 7.08 -19.69
C GLY A 247 11.08 8.36 -20.02
N SER A 248 11.68 9.49 -19.70
CA SER A 248 11.55 10.79 -20.37
C SER A 248 10.19 11.48 -20.57
N THR A 249 9.04 10.84 -20.59
CA THR A 249 7.76 11.53 -20.89
C THR A 249 7.24 12.37 -19.73
N TRP A 250 7.46 11.93 -18.50
CA TRP A 250 7.03 12.69 -17.31
C TRP A 250 7.85 13.98 -17.12
N ARG A 251 9.14 13.98 -17.54
CA ARG A 251 9.99 15.18 -17.48
C ARG A 251 9.56 16.26 -18.45
N ARG A 252 8.97 15.91 -19.61
CA ARG A 252 8.54 16.89 -20.62
C ARG A 252 7.22 17.58 -20.29
N GLY A 253 6.29 16.90 -19.64
CA GLY A 253 4.99 17.51 -19.27
C GLY A 253 5.10 18.55 -18.15
N ALA A 254 6.08 18.42 -17.24
CA ALA A 254 6.27 19.37 -16.14
C ALA A 254 6.98 20.67 -16.56
N ILE A 255 7.75 20.63 -17.65
CA ILE A 255 8.53 21.80 -18.12
C ILE A 255 7.70 22.69 -19.07
N GLN A 256 6.73 22.11 -19.83
CA GLN A 256 5.93 22.89 -20.77
C GLN A 256 4.82 23.75 -20.13
N GLN A 257 4.50 23.55 -18.86
CA GLN A 257 3.48 24.38 -18.18
C GLN A 257 4.04 25.63 -17.48
N THR A 258 5.37 25.80 -17.44
CA THR A 258 6.01 26.99 -16.81
C THR A 258 6.47 28.07 -17.80
N GLU A 259 6.43 27.81 -19.10
CA GLU A 259 6.87 28.80 -20.10
C GLU A 259 5.72 29.60 -20.77
N GLY A 260 4.51 29.45 -20.32
CA GLY A 260 3.32 30.09 -20.94
C GLY A 260 2.65 31.20 -20.13
N ILE A 261 3.32 31.76 -19.10
CA ILE A 261 2.80 32.92 -18.35
C ILE A 261 3.93 33.94 -18.18
N PHE A 262 4.15 34.70 -19.24
CA PHE A 262 4.64 36.08 -19.18
C PHE A 262 3.85 36.92 -20.18
#